data_7da1448c3c655663e50eb9d6eec81dc9
#
_entry.id   7da1448c3c655663e50eb9d6eec81dc9
#
_cell.length_a   1.000
_cell.length_b   1.000
_cell.length_c   1.000
_cell.angle_alpha   90.00
_cell.angle_beta   90.00
_cell.angle_gamma   90.00
#
_symmetry.space_group_name_H-M   'P 1'
#
loop_
_entity.id
_entity.type
_entity.pdbx_description
1 polymer ?
#
loop_
_entity_poly.entity_id
_entity_poly.type
_entity_poly.pdbx_seq_one_letter_code
_entity_poly.pdbx_strand_id
1 'polypeptide(L)'
;MSSSGASAARARKWPVRALLLFVVVTVVVYALVFLTGDRKAEPKLGIDLQGGTRVTLVPQGDSPSSSQLDQARKILENRVNGMGVSGAEVVTDGNSLVITVPGEDSSQARALGQTSQLSFRPVDTQGGVPDDKLPDVLTDMANRWVKAGILTADEANQKIKDGLDQMKQGGAPVPDKTPTVSEKDAPAPKNSIEESDRRNTMIDVMKQDRQSTDGNAQNAAVLLMGCNPDQTGDDPLAGADDPAKPLVSCSEQGPVLLSPVPVLSGQNPDDPNAKRLTGDMIDSNSQIFGGLNTQTGQIEIDFKFKTGSNTPGGETWSDLTTQYQGQQVAITLDSQVISAPQIQSPTPAGQSTQITGDFTEKEAQDLANNLKYGALPLSFTGENGEKGGTAETISPTMGEASLKAGLLAGVIGLVIVALYALIYYRGLGLVALASLITSGILIYGALVLLGRWINYSLDLAGIAGLIIGIGTTADSFVVYFERVKDFIHRGSTFRSAAPKAWDRAKKTIITGNVVSLVASIVLYFVAVGQVKGFAFTLGLTTVFDIVIAFIVTAPLVVLLSRKEAFAKPSVNGLHSAYRAAARQKERDEAEQAEQAAEEAQQAEQAEQAEHAGQETGTVATDTPDDDATTPGKDN
;
A
#
# COMPACT_ATOMS: atom_id res chain seq x y z
N MET A 1 -51.48 -29.19 13.71
CA MET A 1 -51.89 -27.97 12.97
C MET A 1 -51.38 -26.64 13.61
N SER A 2 -50.37 -26.61 14.47
CA SER A 2 -49.89 -25.37 15.16
C SER A 2 -48.58 -24.77 14.64
N SER A 3 -47.88 -25.40 13.69
CA SER A 3 -46.56 -24.88 13.20
C SER A 3 -46.66 -23.88 12.05
N SER A 4 -47.78 -23.83 11.33
CA SER A 4 -47.93 -22.92 10.18
C SER A 4 -48.23 -21.46 10.58
N GLY A 5 -48.85 -21.22 11.73
CA GLY A 5 -49.20 -19.87 12.21
C GLY A 5 -47.97 -19.07 12.70
N ALA A 6 -47.00 -19.74 13.33
CA ALA A 6 -45.78 -19.10 13.83
C ALA A 6 -44.81 -18.70 12.70
N SER A 7 -44.75 -19.47 11.62
CA SER A 7 -43.95 -19.15 10.42
C SER A 7 -44.51 -17.97 9.65
N ALA A 8 -45.85 -17.89 9.50
CA ALA A 8 -46.53 -16.77 8.84
C ALA A 8 -46.40 -15.45 9.63
N ALA A 9 -46.47 -15.51 10.96
CA ALA A 9 -46.27 -14.34 11.83
C ALA A 9 -44.82 -13.83 11.82
N ARG A 10 -43.82 -14.74 11.75
CA ARG A 10 -42.38 -14.37 11.57
C ARG A 10 -42.13 -13.72 10.20
N ALA A 11 -42.71 -14.27 9.14
CA ALA A 11 -42.57 -13.71 7.79
C ALA A 11 -43.21 -12.30 7.67
N ARG A 12 -44.28 -12.02 8.46
CA ARG A 12 -44.95 -10.71 8.46
C ARG A 12 -44.13 -9.62 9.15
N LYS A 13 -43.32 -9.95 10.18
CA LYS A 13 -42.52 -8.99 10.98
C LYS A 13 -41.06 -8.83 10.48
N TRP A 14 -40.59 -9.71 9.59
CA TRP A 14 -39.21 -9.68 9.10
C TRP A 14 -38.78 -8.32 8.49
N PRO A 15 -39.57 -7.66 7.61
CA PRO A 15 -39.09 -6.41 7.02
C PRO A 15 -38.91 -5.28 8.03
N VAL A 16 -39.80 -5.20 9.02
CA VAL A 16 -39.72 -4.18 10.08
C VAL A 16 -38.48 -4.43 10.96
N ARG A 17 -38.20 -5.70 11.29
CA ARG A 17 -37.01 -6.05 12.09
C ARG A 17 -35.71 -5.75 11.34
N ALA A 18 -35.66 -5.99 10.04
CA ALA A 18 -34.51 -5.68 9.22
C ALA A 18 -34.22 -4.15 9.17
N LEU A 19 -35.27 -3.34 8.97
CA LEU A 19 -35.13 -1.88 9.00
C LEU A 19 -34.75 -1.34 10.38
N LEU A 20 -35.29 -1.93 11.46
CA LEU A 20 -34.85 -1.58 12.82
C LEU A 20 -33.39 -1.94 13.05
N LEU A 21 -32.93 -3.11 12.57
CA LEU A 21 -31.53 -3.49 12.61
C LEU A 21 -30.65 -2.48 11.87
N PHE A 22 -31.08 -2.03 10.68
CA PHE A 22 -30.38 -0.99 9.94
C PHE A 22 -30.25 0.30 10.75
N VAL A 23 -31.34 0.77 11.35
CA VAL A 23 -31.31 1.99 12.20
C VAL A 23 -30.35 1.80 13.37
N VAL A 24 -30.40 0.65 14.05
CA VAL A 24 -29.49 0.36 15.17
C VAL A 24 -28.03 0.35 14.69
N VAL A 25 -27.72 -0.31 13.58
CA VAL A 25 -26.35 -0.35 13.03
C VAL A 25 -25.88 1.07 12.69
N THR A 26 -26.71 1.86 12.02
CA THR A 26 -26.37 3.24 11.67
C THR A 26 -26.13 4.09 12.92
N VAL A 27 -26.98 3.98 13.93
CA VAL A 27 -26.83 4.69 15.21
C VAL A 27 -25.52 4.27 15.91
N VAL A 28 -25.19 2.98 15.92
CA VAL A 28 -23.94 2.47 16.52
C VAL A 28 -22.73 2.99 15.77
N VAL A 29 -22.73 2.94 14.42
CA VAL A 29 -21.64 3.47 13.60
C VAL A 29 -21.41 4.95 13.90
N TYR A 30 -22.46 5.77 13.89
CA TYR A 30 -22.31 7.21 14.16
C TYR A 30 -22.05 7.53 15.63
N ALA A 31 -22.56 6.73 16.57
CA ALA A 31 -22.17 6.83 17.96
C ALA A 31 -20.65 6.60 18.13
N LEU A 32 -20.09 5.60 17.47
CA LEU A 32 -18.64 5.38 17.44
C LEU A 32 -17.89 6.55 16.79
N VAL A 33 -18.41 7.10 15.68
CA VAL A 33 -17.82 8.28 15.03
C VAL A 33 -17.76 9.50 15.98
N PHE A 34 -18.83 9.79 16.73
CA PHE A 34 -18.89 10.99 17.57
C PHE A 34 -18.41 10.80 19.01
N LEU A 35 -18.34 9.56 19.51
CA LEU A 35 -17.96 9.27 20.89
C LEU A 35 -16.52 8.77 21.04
N THR A 36 -15.86 8.35 19.94
CA THR A 36 -14.49 7.83 19.99
C THR A 36 -13.53 8.74 19.22
N GLY A 37 -12.24 8.65 19.55
CA GLY A 37 -11.16 9.38 18.86
C GLY A 37 -11.26 10.90 18.99
N ASP A 38 -10.92 11.59 17.92
CA ASP A 38 -10.91 13.07 17.83
C ASP A 38 -12.30 13.72 17.70
N ARG A 39 -13.37 12.92 17.66
CA ARG A 39 -14.78 13.33 17.50
C ARG A 39 -15.10 14.10 16.22
N LYS A 40 -14.18 14.17 15.25
CA LYS A 40 -14.42 14.77 13.94
C LYS A 40 -15.06 13.73 13.03
N ALA A 41 -16.15 14.08 12.35
CA ALA A 41 -16.82 13.19 11.41
C ALA A 41 -16.24 13.33 10.00
N GLU A 42 -14.93 13.42 9.86
CA GLU A 42 -14.22 13.58 8.61
C GLU A 42 -13.37 12.33 8.33
N PRO A 43 -13.46 11.73 7.13
CA PRO A 43 -12.57 10.66 6.74
C PRO A 43 -11.15 11.21 6.54
N LYS A 44 -10.14 10.43 6.84
CA LYS A 44 -8.76 10.78 6.48
C LYS A 44 -8.63 10.84 4.96
N LEU A 45 -8.08 11.94 4.45
CA LEU A 45 -7.81 12.13 3.03
C LEU A 45 -6.35 11.80 2.72
N GLY A 46 -6.11 11.19 1.56
CA GLY A 46 -4.77 11.01 1.01
C GLY A 46 -4.19 12.32 0.48
N ILE A 47 -2.89 12.35 0.22
CA ILE A 47 -2.20 13.53 -0.32
C ILE A 47 -2.75 13.99 -1.67
N ASP A 48 -3.29 13.07 -2.45
CA ASP A 48 -3.91 13.36 -3.76
C ASP A 48 -5.12 14.32 -3.63
N LEU A 49 -5.71 14.40 -2.42
CA LEU A 49 -6.93 15.17 -2.14
C LEU A 49 -6.72 16.36 -1.20
N GLN A 50 -5.67 16.34 -0.38
CA GLN A 50 -5.38 17.43 0.56
C GLN A 50 -4.05 18.13 0.28
N GLY A 51 -3.23 17.58 -0.63
CA GLY A 51 -1.86 18.00 -0.85
C GLY A 51 -0.90 17.40 0.17
N GLY A 52 0.38 17.38 -0.16
CA GLY A 52 1.45 16.88 0.68
C GLY A 52 2.54 16.17 -0.11
N THR A 53 3.48 15.59 0.62
CA THR A 53 4.59 14.81 0.05
C THR A 53 4.49 13.36 0.49
N ARG A 54 4.58 12.44 -0.47
CA ARG A 54 4.75 11.01 -0.26
C ARG A 54 6.20 10.65 -0.57
N VAL A 55 6.86 9.96 0.35
CA VAL A 55 8.20 9.42 0.15
C VAL A 55 8.14 7.90 0.21
N THR A 56 8.47 7.26 -0.91
CA THR A 56 8.56 5.80 -1.00
C THR A 56 9.99 5.37 -0.77
N LEU A 57 10.20 4.50 0.21
CA LEU A 57 11.48 3.96 0.64
C LEU A 57 11.56 2.48 0.26
N VAL A 58 12.47 2.16 -0.64
CA VAL A 58 12.75 0.78 -1.08
C VAL A 58 13.99 0.28 -0.35
N PRO A 59 13.94 -0.87 0.35
CA PRO A 59 15.12 -1.42 1.01
C PRO A 59 16.15 -1.86 -0.02
N GLN A 60 17.44 -1.63 0.30
CA GLN A 60 18.58 -2.08 -0.50
C GLN A 60 19.03 -3.48 -0.07
N GLY A 61 19.47 -4.31 -1.03
CA GLY A 61 19.98 -5.65 -0.79
C GLY A 61 18.89 -6.73 -0.76
N ASP A 62 19.12 -7.79 0.04
CA ASP A 62 18.20 -8.93 0.14
C ASP A 62 16.84 -8.52 0.68
N SER A 63 15.80 -9.31 0.34
CA SER A 63 14.44 -9.07 0.82
C SER A 63 14.38 -8.97 2.35
N PRO A 64 13.92 -7.83 2.89
CA PRO A 64 13.90 -7.63 4.33
C PRO A 64 12.90 -8.57 5.02
N SER A 65 13.20 -8.95 6.25
CA SER A 65 12.23 -9.63 7.09
C SER A 65 11.11 -8.66 7.53
N SER A 66 9.91 -9.18 7.77
CA SER A 66 8.81 -8.37 8.29
C SER A 66 9.14 -7.68 9.62
N SER A 67 9.99 -8.29 10.45
CA SER A 67 10.47 -7.73 11.71
C SER A 67 11.38 -6.50 11.49
N GLN A 68 12.26 -6.54 10.49
CA GLN A 68 13.14 -5.42 10.15
C GLN A 68 12.33 -4.24 9.58
N LEU A 69 11.34 -4.52 8.72
CA LEU A 69 10.44 -3.49 8.20
C LEU A 69 9.61 -2.84 9.30
N ASP A 70 9.07 -3.63 10.25
CA ASP A 70 8.30 -3.09 11.36
C ASP A 70 9.15 -2.25 12.32
N GLN A 71 10.41 -2.65 12.55
CA GLN A 71 11.37 -1.86 13.32
C GLN A 71 11.71 -0.55 12.60
N ALA A 72 11.98 -0.60 11.30
CA ALA A 72 12.26 0.61 10.50
C ALA A 72 11.05 1.55 10.49
N ARG A 73 9.83 1.01 10.32
CA ARG A 73 8.59 1.78 10.39
C ARG A 73 8.45 2.52 11.72
N LYS A 74 8.67 1.84 12.85
CA LYS A 74 8.61 2.45 14.20
C LYS A 74 9.64 3.56 14.38
N ILE A 75 10.87 3.37 13.88
CA ILE A 75 11.91 4.40 13.92
C ILE A 75 11.49 5.62 13.11
N LEU A 76 10.98 5.41 11.90
CA LEU A 76 10.49 6.49 11.04
C LEU A 76 9.26 7.20 11.65
N GLU A 77 8.32 6.47 12.26
CA GLU A 77 7.21 7.07 13.01
C GLU A 77 7.70 7.96 14.16
N ASN A 78 8.71 7.51 14.91
CA ASN A 78 9.31 8.29 15.98
C ASN A 78 10.01 9.55 15.45
N ARG A 79 10.71 9.46 14.32
CA ARG A 79 11.34 10.62 13.65
C ARG A 79 10.29 11.64 13.22
N VAL A 80 9.26 11.18 12.52
CA VAL A 80 8.12 12.00 12.06
C VAL A 80 7.48 12.74 13.23
N ASN A 81 7.16 12.02 14.30
CA ASN A 81 6.55 12.59 15.48
C ASN A 81 7.49 13.58 16.21
N GLY A 82 8.79 13.25 16.26
CA GLY A 82 9.80 14.07 16.91
C GLY A 82 10.15 15.36 16.18
N MET A 83 10.00 15.38 14.87
CA MET A 83 10.17 16.59 14.04
C MET A 83 8.94 17.51 14.08
N GLY A 84 7.88 17.15 14.81
CA GLY A 84 6.68 17.97 14.97
C GLY A 84 5.80 18.03 13.72
N VAL A 85 5.99 17.12 12.76
CA VAL A 85 5.20 17.06 11.52
C VAL A 85 3.83 16.47 11.83
N SER A 86 2.87 17.36 12.10
CA SER A 86 1.51 16.95 12.44
C SER A 86 0.80 16.26 11.28
N GLY A 87 0.24 15.08 11.55
CA GLY A 87 -0.55 14.31 10.56
C GLY A 87 0.27 13.49 9.57
N ALA A 88 1.59 13.42 9.73
CA ALA A 88 2.40 12.51 8.91
C ALA A 88 2.18 11.05 9.34
N GLU A 89 2.31 10.13 8.38
CA GLU A 89 2.01 8.72 8.55
C GLU A 89 3.09 7.87 7.88
N VAL A 90 3.48 6.77 8.53
CA VAL A 90 4.42 5.78 7.98
C VAL A 90 3.71 4.45 7.87
N VAL A 91 3.62 3.93 6.66
CA VAL A 91 2.97 2.64 6.39
C VAL A 91 3.90 1.70 5.63
N THR A 92 3.71 0.39 5.84
CA THR A 92 4.39 -0.63 5.05
C THR A 92 3.53 -0.95 3.83
N ASP A 93 4.12 -0.87 2.63
CA ASP A 93 3.49 -1.25 1.37
C ASP A 93 4.34 -2.32 0.66
N GLY A 94 3.91 -3.57 0.75
CA GLY A 94 4.71 -4.71 0.32
C GLY A 94 6.03 -4.80 1.10
N ASN A 95 7.16 -4.70 0.39
CA ASN A 95 8.51 -4.68 0.96
C ASN A 95 9.04 -3.26 1.17
N SER A 96 8.27 -2.22 0.85
CA SER A 96 8.66 -0.82 0.93
C SER A 96 7.99 -0.13 2.11
N LEU A 97 8.56 1.00 2.55
CA LEU A 97 7.96 1.90 3.51
C LEU A 97 7.52 3.17 2.79
N VAL A 98 6.33 3.64 3.10
CA VAL A 98 5.78 4.87 2.54
C VAL A 98 5.56 5.87 3.66
N ILE A 99 6.22 7.01 3.57
CA ILE A 99 6.03 8.15 4.47
C ILE A 99 5.13 9.14 3.76
N THR A 100 4.04 9.53 4.39
CA THR A 100 3.12 10.55 3.89
C THR A 100 3.15 11.75 4.83
N VAL A 101 3.52 12.91 4.30
CA VAL A 101 3.62 14.17 5.04
C VAL A 101 2.64 15.16 4.43
N PRO A 102 1.59 15.59 5.17
CA PRO A 102 0.71 16.65 4.71
C PRO A 102 1.46 17.99 4.60
N GLY A 103 1.19 18.78 3.56
CA GLY A 103 1.83 20.08 3.35
C GLY A 103 2.83 20.11 2.19
N GLU A 104 3.48 21.26 1.97
CA GLU A 104 4.32 21.47 0.78
C GLU A 104 5.81 21.14 0.96
N ASP A 105 6.29 20.87 2.19
CA ASP A 105 7.73 20.74 2.44
C ASP A 105 8.26 19.33 2.11
N SER A 106 8.65 19.17 0.85
CA SER A 106 9.26 17.92 0.35
C SER A 106 10.67 17.68 0.91
N SER A 107 11.37 18.71 1.37
CA SER A 107 12.73 18.60 1.89
C SER A 107 12.75 17.89 3.24
N GLN A 108 11.83 18.23 4.13
CA GLN A 108 11.68 17.57 5.44
C GLN A 108 11.25 16.11 5.27
N ALA A 109 10.31 15.83 4.37
CA ALA A 109 9.84 14.48 4.10
C ALA A 109 10.97 13.56 3.57
N ARG A 110 11.84 14.06 2.68
CA ARG A 110 13.02 13.33 2.20
C ARG A 110 14.06 13.10 3.30
N ALA A 111 14.29 14.09 4.16
CA ALA A 111 15.21 13.95 5.30
C ALA A 111 14.80 12.82 6.25
N LEU A 112 13.50 12.56 6.41
CA LEU A 112 12.99 11.44 7.19
C LEU A 112 13.40 10.08 6.64
N GLY A 113 13.43 9.92 5.32
CA GLY A 113 13.78 8.68 4.64
C GLY A 113 15.27 8.42 4.52
N GLN A 114 16.13 9.38 4.87
CA GLN A 114 17.57 9.16 4.83
C GLN A 114 17.96 8.11 5.88
N THR A 115 18.65 7.08 5.41
CA THR A 115 19.27 6.08 6.28
C THR A 115 20.44 6.73 6.96
N SER A 116 20.37 6.86 8.26
CA SER A 116 21.48 7.41 9.04
C SER A 116 22.16 6.26 9.79
N GLN A 117 23.05 5.54 9.11
CA GLN A 117 23.98 4.64 9.78
C GLN A 117 25.12 5.46 10.37
N LEU A 118 25.03 5.71 11.67
CA LEU A 118 26.11 6.38 12.39
C LEU A 118 27.09 5.34 12.92
N SER A 119 28.38 5.55 12.69
CA SER A 119 29.43 4.75 13.30
C SER A 119 30.62 5.61 13.73
N PHE A 120 31.39 5.07 14.66
CA PHE A 120 32.57 5.73 15.25
C PHE A 120 33.79 4.95 14.85
N ARG A 121 34.66 5.55 14.01
CA ARG A 121 35.80 4.88 13.41
C ARG A 121 37.10 5.66 13.76
N PRO A 122 38.13 5.02 14.34
CA PRO A 122 39.40 5.67 14.46
C PRO A 122 39.97 6.03 13.08
N VAL A 123 40.55 7.22 12.97
CA VAL A 123 41.27 7.62 11.76
C VAL A 123 42.59 6.89 11.71
N ASP A 124 42.86 6.16 10.64
CA ASP A 124 44.14 5.51 10.42
C ASP A 124 45.09 6.46 9.69
N THR A 125 46.03 7.01 10.44
CA THR A 125 47.05 7.94 9.90
C THR A 125 48.26 7.22 9.33
N GLN A 126 48.37 5.89 9.56
CA GLN A 126 49.55 5.15 9.13
C GLN A 126 49.37 4.50 7.76
N GLY A 127 48.15 4.11 7.38
CA GLY A 127 47.84 3.50 6.09
C GLY A 127 48.82 2.41 5.65
N GLY A 128 48.52 1.71 4.59
CA GLY A 128 49.50 0.82 3.96
C GLY A 128 50.60 1.63 3.27
N VAL A 129 51.87 1.29 3.52
CA VAL A 129 52.98 1.89 2.76
C VAL A 129 52.87 1.43 1.30
N PRO A 130 52.78 2.37 0.33
CA PRO A 130 52.69 2.00 -1.08
C PRO A 130 53.96 1.31 -1.54
N ASP A 131 53.83 0.23 -2.29
CA ASP A 131 54.92 -0.49 -2.91
C ASP A 131 54.92 -0.34 -4.45
N ASP A 132 55.83 -1.06 -5.13
CA ASP A 132 55.96 -1.02 -6.59
C ASP A 132 54.76 -1.52 -7.37
N LYS A 133 53.77 -2.14 -6.72
CA LYS A 133 52.53 -2.63 -7.33
C LYS A 133 51.40 -1.58 -7.34
N LEU A 134 51.55 -0.47 -6.60
CA LEU A 134 50.51 0.56 -6.55
C LEU A 134 50.03 1.04 -7.93
N PRO A 135 50.90 1.26 -8.94
CA PRO A 135 50.50 1.71 -10.27
C PRO A 135 49.57 0.71 -10.97
N ASP A 136 49.85 -0.58 -10.83
CA ASP A 136 49.04 -1.64 -11.43
C ASP A 136 47.67 -1.74 -10.71
N VAL A 137 47.68 -1.75 -9.37
CA VAL A 137 46.46 -1.78 -8.55
C VAL A 137 45.59 -0.55 -8.82
N LEU A 138 46.20 0.64 -8.93
CA LEU A 138 45.50 1.90 -9.24
C LEU A 138 44.84 1.85 -10.62
N THR A 139 45.55 1.32 -11.62
CA THR A 139 45.02 1.18 -12.98
C THR A 139 43.89 0.18 -13.05
N ASP A 140 44.03 -0.96 -12.41
CA ASP A 140 43.00 -2.00 -12.36
C ASP A 140 41.75 -1.50 -11.63
N MET A 141 41.89 -0.79 -10.52
CA MET A 141 40.82 -0.17 -9.77
C MET A 141 40.07 0.89 -10.61
N ALA A 142 40.84 1.78 -11.26
CA ALA A 142 40.27 2.81 -12.12
C ALA A 142 39.48 2.21 -13.29
N ASN A 143 39.98 1.15 -13.92
CA ASN A 143 39.24 0.43 -14.97
C ASN A 143 37.93 -0.18 -14.43
N ARG A 144 37.96 -0.78 -13.23
CA ARG A 144 36.71 -1.30 -12.60
C ARG A 144 35.69 -0.19 -12.34
N TRP A 145 36.15 0.98 -11.87
CA TRP A 145 35.26 2.12 -11.58
C TRP A 145 34.67 2.71 -12.85
N VAL A 146 35.43 2.81 -13.92
CA VAL A 146 34.92 3.27 -15.23
C VAL A 146 33.91 2.28 -15.80
N LYS A 147 34.22 0.99 -15.76
CA LYS A 147 33.31 -0.08 -16.22
C LYS A 147 32.00 -0.12 -15.44
N ALA A 148 32.05 0.12 -14.12
CA ALA A 148 30.86 0.20 -13.29
C ALA A 148 30.10 1.54 -13.46
N GLY A 149 30.73 2.55 -14.10
CA GLY A 149 30.17 3.87 -14.30
C GLY A 149 30.22 4.78 -13.06
N ILE A 150 31.16 4.52 -12.16
CA ILE A 150 31.46 5.35 -10.99
C ILE A 150 32.19 6.62 -11.42
N LEU A 151 33.13 6.48 -12.36
CA LEU A 151 33.88 7.57 -12.99
C LEU A 151 33.80 7.41 -14.50
N THR A 152 34.00 8.52 -15.22
CA THR A 152 34.33 8.48 -16.64
C THR A 152 35.82 8.18 -16.83
N ALA A 153 36.22 7.70 -18.01
CA ALA A 153 37.60 7.43 -18.32
C ALA A 153 38.48 8.70 -18.21
N ASP A 154 37.96 9.86 -18.61
CA ASP A 154 38.65 11.14 -18.50
C ASP A 154 38.83 11.58 -17.05
N GLU A 155 37.79 11.46 -16.21
CA GLU A 155 37.86 11.75 -14.78
C GLU A 155 38.85 10.83 -14.07
N ALA A 156 38.83 9.53 -14.36
CA ALA A 156 39.74 8.56 -13.78
C ALA A 156 41.21 8.88 -14.14
N ASN A 157 41.47 9.17 -15.41
CA ASN A 157 42.84 9.57 -15.85
C ASN A 157 43.31 10.87 -15.20
N GLN A 158 42.41 11.85 -15.02
CA GLN A 158 42.73 13.11 -14.35
C GLN A 158 43.09 12.86 -12.87
N LYS A 159 42.24 12.08 -12.16
CA LYS A 159 42.49 11.73 -10.73
C LYS A 159 43.79 10.95 -10.53
N ILE A 160 44.09 9.99 -11.41
CA ILE A 160 45.36 9.28 -11.40
C ILE A 160 46.54 10.26 -11.51
N LYS A 161 46.48 11.17 -12.47
CA LYS A 161 47.52 12.17 -12.67
C LYS A 161 47.67 13.08 -11.47
N ASP A 162 46.59 13.68 -10.98
CA ASP A 162 46.62 14.62 -9.86
C ASP A 162 47.12 13.95 -8.57
N GLY A 163 46.71 12.70 -8.30
CA GLY A 163 47.16 11.92 -7.17
C GLY A 163 48.64 11.59 -7.23
N LEU A 164 49.16 11.17 -8.40
CA LEU A 164 50.58 10.89 -8.59
C LEU A 164 51.43 12.18 -8.52
N ASP A 165 50.94 13.31 -9.01
CA ASP A 165 51.60 14.61 -8.88
C ASP A 165 51.71 15.05 -7.41
N GLN A 166 50.68 14.83 -6.60
CA GLN A 166 50.73 15.06 -5.15
C GLN A 166 51.73 14.14 -4.45
N MET A 167 51.76 12.84 -4.76
CA MET A 167 52.73 11.91 -4.23
C MET A 167 54.15 12.34 -4.55
N LYS A 168 54.43 12.79 -5.78
CA LYS A 168 55.72 13.29 -6.21
C LYS A 168 56.15 14.54 -5.44
N GLN A 169 55.21 15.46 -5.17
CA GLN A 169 55.49 16.65 -4.34
C GLN A 169 55.83 16.28 -2.90
N GLY A 170 55.21 15.20 -2.36
CA GLY A 170 55.51 14.64 -1.05
C GLY A 170 56.78 13.82 -0.98
N GLY A 171 57.50 13.66 -2.09
CA GLY A 171 58.77 12.90 -2.15
C GLY A 171 58.58 11.38 -2.20
N ALA A 172 57.37 10.90 -2.43
CA ALA A 172 57.08 9.48 -2.60
C ALA A 172 57.50 8.97 -3.98
N PRO A 173 57.91 7.70 -4.12
CA PRO A 173 58.25 7.12 -5.42
C PRO A 173 56.99 7.05 -6.30
N VAL A 174 57.10 7.58 -7.52
CA VAL A 174 56.03 7.52 -8.53
C VAL A 174 56.55 6.82 -9.78
N PRO A 175 55.68 6.14 -10.55
CA PRO A 175 56.10 5.46 -11.78
C PRO A 175 56.57 6.44 -12.84
N ASP A 176 57.55 6.02 -13.66
CA ASP A 176 58.11 6.82 -14.77
C ASP A 176 57.05 7.20 -15.82
N LYS A 177 56.05 6.35 -15.99
CA LYS A 177 54.87 6.60 -16.87
C LYS A 177 53.62 6.63 -16.04
N THR A 178 52.82 7.70 -16.22
CA THR A 178 51.49 7.79 -15.63
C THR A 178 50.62 6.68 -16.21
N PRO A 179 50.04 5.80 -15.37
CA PRO A 179 49.09 4.80 -15.84
C PRO A 179 47.83 5.47 -16.45
N THR A 180 47.25 4.81 -17.41
CA THR A 180 46.01 5.30 -18.08
C THR A 180 44.95 4.22 -18.14
N VAL A 181 43.71 4.64 -18.01
CA VAL A 181 42.56 3.75 -18.10
C VAL A 181 42.38 3.28 -19.55
N SER A 182 42.12 1.99 -19.74
CA SER A 182 41.85 1.34 -21.03
C SER A 182 40.37 1.09 -21.28
N GLU A 183 39.56 1.09 -20.24
CA GLU A 183 38.10 0.87 -20.33
C GLU A 183 37.38 2.11 -20.88
N LYS A 184 36.24 1.85 -21.54
CA LYS A 184 35.35 2.89 -22.04
C LYS A 184 34.29 3.20 -21.02
N ASP A 185 33.75 4.42 -21.07
CA ASP A 185 32.64 4.84 -20.23
C ASP A 185 31.47 3.88 -20.29
N ALA A 186 30.90 3.57 -19.14
CA ALA A 186 29.69 2.75 -19.06
C ALA A 186 28.53 3.45 -19.78
N PRO A 187 27.75 2.74 -20.61
CA PRO A 187 26.60 3.32 -21.28
C PRO A 187 25.54 3.79 -20.25
N ALA A 188 24.83 4.86 -20.58
CA ALA A 188 23.71 5.30 -19.75
C ALA A 188 22.63 4.21 -19.66
N PRO A 189 22.02 3.95 -18.48
CA PRO A 189 20.97 2.98 -18.33
C PRO A 189 19.73 3.40 -19.13
N LYS A 190 19.04 2.42 -19.75
CA LYS A 190 17.88 2.66 -20.62
C LYS A 190 16.56 2.63 -19.88
N ASN A 191 16.53 2.05 -18.71
CA ASN A 191 15.34 1.89 -17.86
C ASN A 191 15.75 1.76 -16.38
N SER A 192 14.76 1.81 -15.49
CA SER A 192 14.96 1.73 -14.04
C SER A 192 15.56 0.40 -13.56
N ILE A 193 15.36 -0.70 -14.28
CA ILE A 193 15.94 -2.01 -13.94
C ILE A 193 17.44 -1.97 -14.21
N GLU A 194 17.87 -1.54 -15.40
CA GLU A 194 19.29 -1.38 -15.74
C GLU A 194 19.98 -0.38 -14.79
N GLU A 195 19.27 0.66 -14.37
CA GLU A 195 19.80 1.64 -13.40
C GLU A 195 19.99 1.02 -12.00
N SER A 196 19.04 0.21 -11.53
CA SER A 196 19.16 -0.53 -10.28
C SER A 196 20.31 -1.55 -10.32
N ASP A 197 20.42 -2.33 -11.40
CA ASP A 197 21.51 -3.30 -11.58
C ASP A 197 22.88 -2.63 -11.63
N ARG A 198 22.97 -1.48 -12.31
CA ARG A 198 24.20 -0.66 -12.35
C ARG A 198 24.55 -0.17 -10.94
N ARG A 199 23.57 0.34 -10.18
CA ARG A 199 23.81 0.81 -8.82
C ARG A 199 24.30 -0.31 -7.90
N ASN A 200 23.70 -1.48 -7.95
CA ASN A 200 24.17 -2.64 -7.19
C ASN A 200 25.63 -3.00 -7.57
N THR A 201 25.95 -2.97 -8.86
CA THR A 201 27.32 -3.19 -9.33
C THR A 201 28.29 -2.12 -8.79
N MET A 202 27.88 -0.85 -8.77
CA MET A 202 28.69 0.24 -8.18
C MET A 202 28.94 0.00 -6.69
N ILE A 203 27.92 -0.39 -5.93
CA ILE A 203 28.03 -0.71 -4.49
C ILE A 203 29.02 -1.84 -4.26
N ASP A 204 28.93 -2.93 -5.02
CA ASP A 204 29.82 -4.09 -4.88
C ASP A 204 31.28 -3.74 -5.18
N VAL A 205 31.51 -2.99 -6.26
CA VAL A 205 32.85 -2.50 -6.64
C VAL A 205 33.40 -1.56 -5.56
N MET A 206 32.60 -0.63 -5.06
CA MET A 206 33.00 0.29 -4.00
C MET A 206 33.29 -0.43 -2.69
N LYS A 207 32.51 -1.45 -2.31
CA LYS A 207 32.80 -2.31 -1.15
C LYS A 207 34.12 -3.03 -1.30
N GLN A 208 34.37 -3.62 -2.47
CA GLN A 208 35.63 -4.32 -2.76
C GLN A 208 36.83 -3.41 -2.63
N ASP A 209 36.77 -2.21 -3.19
CA ASP A 209 37.92 -1.33 -3.36
C ASP A 209 38.14 -0.42 -2.15
N ARG A 210 37.09 0.25 -1.63
CA ARG A 210 37.21 1.18 -0.50
C ARG A 210 37.27 0.50 0.87
N GLN A 211 36.89 -0.77 0.94
CA GLN A 211 36.93 -1.56 2.18
C GLN A 211 38.02 -2.67 2.11
N SER A 212 39.00 -2.51 1.23
CA SER A 212 40.12 -3.43 1.14
C SER A 212 41.02 -3.34 2.37
N THR A 213 41.58 -4.47 2.78
CA THR A 213 42.64 -4.56 3.79
C THR A 213 44.04 -4.49 3.17
N ASP A 214 44.15 -4.49 1.85
CA ASP A 214 45.39 -4.35 1.13
C ASP A 214 45.84 -2.87 1.07
N GLY A 215 47.07 -2.58 1.48
CA GLY A 215 47.56 -1.21 1.55
C GLY A 215 47.65 -0.49 0.20
N ASN A 216 47.98 -1.20 -0.88
CA ASN A 216 47.99 -0.59 -2.21
C ASN A 216 46.59 -0.27 -2.70
N ALA A 217 45.60 -1.17 -2.41
CA ALA A 217 44.20 -0.91 -2.75
C ALA A 217 43.63 0.27 -1.95
N GLN A 218 44.00 0.41 -0.67
CA GLN A 218 43.61 1.57 0.15
C GLN A 218 44.17 2.88 -0.42
N ASN A 219 45.46 2.89 -0.76
CA ASN A 219 46.10 4.05 -1.39
C ASN A 219 45.48 4.37 -2.76
N ALA A 220 45.25 3.37 -3.58
CA ALA A 220 44.59 3.54 -4.87
C ALA A 220 43.16 4.15 -4.71
N ALA A 221 42.38 3.67 -3.73
CA ALA A 221 41.09 4.23 -3.45
C ALA A 221 41.17 5.69 -2.97
N VAL A 222 42.11 6.03 -2.10
CA VAL A 222 42.38 7.42 -1.67
C VAL A 222 42.67 8.32 -2.87
N LEU A 223 43.50 7.87 -3.81
CA LEU A 223 43.87 8.65 -5.01
C LEU A 223 42.67 8.83 -5.97
N LEU A 224 41.85 7.81 -6.14
CA LEU A 224 40.70 7.85 -7.07
C LEU A 224 39.52 8.59 -6.51
N MET A 225 39.25 8.57 -5.20
CA MET A 225 38.07 9.21 -4.63
C MET A 225 38.01 10.71 -4.87
N GLY A 226 39.12 11.43 -4.67
CA GLY A 226 39.16 12.88 -4.90
C GLY A 226 37.97 13.61 -4.30
N CYS A 227 38.02 13.84 -2.99
CA CYS A 227 36.91 14.49 -2.28
C CYS A 227 36.81 15.97 -2.69
N ASN A 228 35.69 16.35 -3.22
CA ASN A 228 35.40 17.75 -3.56
C ASN A 228 34.21 18.22 -2.68
N PRO A 229 34.37 19.26 -1.85
CA PRO A 229 33.34 19.80 -0.98
C PRO A 229 32.09 20.24 -1.74
N ASP A 230 32.25 20.65 -3.01
CA ASP A 230 31.13 21.11 -3.86
C ASP A 230 30.39 19.96 -4.59
N GLN A 231 30.91 18.74 -4.57
CA GLN A 231 30.27 17.58 -5.12
C GLN A 231 29.33 16.96 -4.07
N THR A 232 28.13 17.50 -3.97
CA THR A 232 26.98 16.90 -3.25
C THR A 232 26.44 15.67 -3.98
N GLY A 233 27.27 14.97 -4.78
CA GLY A 233 26.91 13.75 -5.48
C GLY A 233 26.68 12.60 -4.50
N ASP A 234 25.69 11.77 -4.79
CA ASP A 234 25.40 10.56 -4.01
C ASP A 234 26.60 9.60 -4.01
N ASP A 235 27.18 9.36 -2.84
CA ASP A 235 28.18 8.29 -2.67
C ASP A 235 27.48 6.93 -2.87
N PRO A 236 27.87 6.14 -3.90
CA PRO A 236 27.22 4.84 -4.14
C PRO A 236 27.31 3.88 -2.94
N LEU A 237 28.34 4.04 -2.09
CA LEU A 237 28.51 3.21 -0.89
C LEU A 237 27.68 3.67 0.30
N ALA A 238 27.01 4.83 0.22
CA ALA A 238 26.31 5.42 1.36
C ALA A 238 25.39 4.43 2.07
N GLY A 239 25.66 4.15 3.35
CA GLY A 239 24.89 3.23 4.19
C GLY A 239 25.01 1.75 3.84
N ALA A 240 25.88 1.38 2.89
CA ALA A 240 26.08 -0.01 2.48
C ALA A 240 27.42 -0.60 2.94
N ASP A 241 28.27 0.18 3.63
CA ASP A 241 29.57 -0.28 4.11
C ASP A 241 29.46 -1.36 5.20
N ASP A 242 30.48 -2.22 5.24
CA ASP A 242 30.65 -3.23 6.28
C ASP A 242 31.40 -2.62 7.48
N PRO A 243 30.76 -2.48 8.66
CA PRO A 243 31.42 -1.92 9.83
C PRO A 243 32.65 -2.73 10.31
N ALA A 244 32.74 -4.00 9.92
CA ALA A 244 33.86 -4.87 10.30
C ALA A 244 35.14 -4.63 9.49
N LYS A 245 35.07 -3.85 8.42
CA LYS A 245 36.19 -3.59 7.51
C LYS A 245 36.68 -2.15 7.60
N PRO A 246 37.93 -1.86 7.24
CA PRO A 246 38.39 -0.49 7.06
C PRO A 246 37.57 0.20 5.97
N LEU A 247 37.60 1.52 5.93
CA LEU A 247 36.83 2.31 4.96
C LEU A 247 37.65 3.51 4.49
N VAL A 248 37.85 3.65 3.19
CA VAL A 248 38.29 4.91 2.60
C VAL A 248 37.07 5.80 2.38
N SER A 249 37.06 6.97 3.00
CA SER A 249 35.94 7.90 2.96
C SER A 249 36.42 9.33 2.74
N CYS A 250 35.46 10.23 2.42
CA CYS A 250 35.73 11.66 2.31
C CYS A 250 35.49 12.38 3.63
N SER A 251 36.45 13.24 4.00
CA SER A 251 36.31 14.26 5.02
C SER A 251 36.38 15.65 4.39
N GLU A 252 36.11 16.70 5.17
CA GLU A 252 36.28 18.10 4.73
C GLU A 252 37.72 18.41 4.30
N GLN A 253 38.69 17.68 4.82
CA GLN A 253 40.11 17.85 4.53
C GLN A 253 40.62 16.98 3.37
N GLY A 254 39.75 16.13 2.81
CA GLY A 254 40.07 15.21 1.73
C GLY A 254 39.81 13.74 2.07
N PRO A 255 40.30 12.82 1.23
CA PRO A 255 40.13 11.38 1.46
C PRO A 255 40.86 10.93 2.73
N VAL A 256 40.21 10.07 3.52
CA VAL A 256 40.76 9.56 4.79
C VAL A 256 40.50 8.06 4.89
N LEU A 257 41.51 7.35 5.41
CA LEU A 257 41.37 5.93 5.76
C LEU A 257 40.86 5.80 7.20
N LEU A 258 39.83 5.03 7.38
CA LEU A 258 39.18 4.76 8.65
C LEU A 258 39.39 3.31 9.04
N SER A 259 39.72 3.05 10.29
CA SER A 259 39.76 1.72 10.88
C SER A 259 38.36 1.10 10.97
N PRO A 260 38.24 -0.24 11.12
CA PRO A 260 36.96 -0.88 11.42
C PRO A 260 36.30 -0.25 12.64
N VAL A 261 34.96 -0.29 12.65
CA VAL A 261 34.19 0.14 13.83
C VAL A 261 34.53 -0.75 15.02
N PRO A 262 34.85 -0.22 16.20
CA PRO A 262 35.21 -1.00 17.37
C PRO A 262 34.14 -2.02 17.77
N VAL A 263 34.57 -3.22 18.12
CA VAL A 263 33.70 -4.25 18.68
C VAL A 263 33.32 -3.85 20.10
N LEU A 264 32.07 -4.11 20.51
CA LEU A 264 31.61 -3.78 21.84
C LEU A 264 32.40 -4.52 22.93
N SER A 265 32.75 -3.81 23.99
CA SER A 265 33.55 -4.34 25.12
C SER A 265 32.92 -5.65 25.66
N GLY A 266 33.77 -6.64 25.85
CA GLY A 266 33.38 -7.98 26.31
C GLY A 266 32.93 -8.94 25.22
N GLN A 267 32.95 -8.54 23.94
CA GLN A 267 32.71 -9.43 22.82
C GLN A 267 34.02 -9.89 22.15
N ASN A 268 33.96 -11.02 21.45
CA ASN A 268 35.11 -11.53 20.72
C ASN A 268 35.32 -10.72 19.40
N PRO A 269 36.43 -10.05 19.18
CA PRO A 269 36.71 -9.29 17.95
C PRO A 269 36.74 -10.15 16.67
N ASP A 270 37.05 -11.45 16.80
CA ASP A 270 37.12 -12.38 15.68
C ASP A 270 35.75 -13.00 15.31
N ASP A 271 34.68 -12.69 16.07
CA ASP A 271 33.33 -13.12 15.74
C ASP A 271 32.76 -12.21 14.65
N PRO A 272 32.44 -12.74 13.46
CA PRO A 272 31.86 -11.93 12.37
C PRO A 272 30.50 -11.31 12.74
N ASN A 273 29.80 -11.86 13.75
CA ASN A 273 28.53 -11.35 14.25
C ASN A 273 28.67 -10.44 15.48
N ALA A 274 29.91 -10.11 15.89
CA ALA A 274 30.14 -9.23 17.03
C ALA A 274 29.48 -7.86 16.80
N LYS A 275 28.72 -7.40 17.79
CA LYS A 275 28.16 -6.05 17.75
C LYS A 275 29.24 -5.00 17.87
N ARG A 276 29.03 -3.89 17.17
CA ARG A 276 30.01 -2.81 17.06
C ARG A 276 29.45 -1.49 17.59
N LEU A 277 30.32 -0.52 17.81
CA LEU A 277 29.98 0.80 18.35
C LEU A 277 29.31 1.66 17.26
N THR A 278 28.02 1.49 17.10
CA THR A 278 27.17 2.20 16.14
C THR A 278 26.14 3.08 16.84
N GLY A 279 25.37 3.85 16.12
CA GLY A 279 24.40 4.79 16.66
C GLY A 279 23.30 4.16 17.54
N ASP A 280 23.04 2.85 17.40
CA ASP A 280 22.12 2.12 18.27
C ASP A 280 22.60 1.98 19.73
N MET A 281 23.90 2.20 19.96
CA MET A 281 24.49 2.26 21.31
C MET A 281 24.33 3.63 21.97
N ILE A 282 23.77 4.62 21.31
CA ILE A 282 23.46 5.92 21.91
C ILE A 282 22.22 5.79 22.81
N ASP A 283 22.27 6.42 23.98
CA ASP A 283 21.16 6.44 24.90
C ASP A 283 20.13 7.50 24.53
N SER A 284 19.11 7.09 23.77
CA SER A 284 18.01 7.96 23.34
C SER A 284 17.10 8.44 24.49
N ASN A 285 17.21 7.85 25.70
CA ASN A 285 16.49 8.30 26.88
C ASN A 285 17.22 9.44 27.60
N SER A 286 18.52 9.66 27.30
CA SER A 286 19.26 10.82 27.80
C SER A 286 18.94 12.06 26.95
N GLN A 287 19.25 13.24 27.51
CA GLN A 287 19.17 14.47 26.74
C GLN A 287 20.21 14.44 25.63
N ILE A 288 19.79 14.52 24.38
CA ILE A 288 20.63 14.73 23.20
C ILE A 288 20.39 16.16 22.76
N PHE A 289 21.45 16.93 22.65
CA PHE A 289 21.41 18.35 22.26
C PHE A 289 22.28 18.57 21.02
N GLY A 290 21.82 19.40 20.11
CA GLY A 290 22.58 19.90 18.99
C GLY A 290 22.26 21.37 18.76
N GLY A 291 23.27 22.22 18.72
CA GLY A 291 23.10 23.63 18.50
C GLY A 291 24.13 24.50 19.23
N LEU A 292 23.85 25.80 19.32
CA LEU A 292 24.74 26.78 19.94
C LEU A 292 24.73 26.60 21.48
N ASN A 293 25.86 26.23 22.05
CA ASN A 293 26.04 26.28 23.49
C ASN A 293 26.31 27.74 23.92
N THR A 294 25.36 28.31 24.65
CA THR A 294 25.43 29.71 25.09
C THR A 294 26.54 29.98 26.12
N GLN A 295 27.11 28.93 26.75
CA GLN A 295 28.20 29.06 27.72
C GLN A 295 29.56 29.08 27.05
N THR A 296 29.74 28.25 26.01
CA THR A 296 31.01 28.14 25.28
C THR A 296 31.05 29.02 24.02
N GLY A 297 29.90 29.41 23.51
CA GLY A 297 29.76 30.14 22.24
C GLY A 297 30.05 29.26 21.01
N GLN A 298 30.12 27.95 21.18
CA GLN A 298 30.41 26.98 20.11
C GLN A 298 29.15 26.19 19.74
N ILE A 299 29.07 25.76 18.50
CA ILE A 299 28.05 24.80 18.07
C ILE A 299 28.57 23.42 18.45
N GLU A 300 27.77 22.68 19.20
CA GLU A 300 28.14 21.38 19.72
C GLU A 300 26.97 20.40 19.68
N ILE A 301 27.31 19.11 19.69
CA ILE A 301 26.38 18.02 19.80
C ILE A 301 26.76 17.24 21.05
N ASP A 302 25.82 17.09 21.99
CA ASP A 302 25.99 16.42 23.26
C ASP A 302 25.07 15.20 23.35
N PHE A 303 25.64 14.03 23.68
CA PHE A 303 24.90 12.78 23.81
C PHE A 303 25.62 11.80 24.75
N LYS A 304 24.95 10.71 25.14
CA LYS A 304 25.51 9.63 25.96
C LYS A 304 25.38 8.29 25.30
N PHE A 305 26.31 7.41 25.56
CA PHE A 305 26.19 6.01 25.20
C PHE A 305 25.48 5.21 26.31
N LYS A 306 24.75 4.17 25.91
CA LYS A 306 24.19 3.15 26.81
C LYS A 306 25.33 2.42 27.53
N THR A 307 25.11 2.10 28.80
CA THR A 307 26.05 1.34 29.64
C THR A 307 25.42 0.06 30.13
N GLY A 308 26.25 -0.91 30.47
CA GLY A 308 25.83 -2.20 31.04
C GLY A 308 26.13 -3.41 30.17
N SER A 309 26.04 -4.60 30.76
CA SER A 309 26.51 -5.87 30.16
C SER A 309 25.88 -6.23 28.81
N ASN A 310 24.64 -5.78 28.55
CA ASN A 310 23.95 -6.07 27.27
C ASN A 310 24.13 -4.97 26.22
N THR A 311 24.53 -3.77 26.66
CA THR A 311 24.70 -2.58 25.81
C THR A 311 25.93 -1.79 26.25
N PRO A 312 27.16 -2.35 26.15
CA PRO A 312 28.36 -1.74 26.69
C PRO A 312 28.92 -0.64 25.76
N GLY A 313 28.06 0.21 25.20
CA GLY A 313 28.47 1.30 24.31
C GLY A 313 29.36 2.33 25.01
N GLY A 314 29.01 2.71 26.26
CA GLY A 314 29.78 3.66 27.05
C GLY A 314 31.13 3.11 27.51
N GLU A 315 31.20 1.84 27.85
CA GLU A 315 32.44 1.13 28.15
C GLU A 315 33.34 1.08 26.92
N THR A 316 32.81 0.71 25.76
CA THR A 316 33.53 0.67 24.49
C THR A 316 34.05 2.06 24.11
N TRP A 317 33.23 3.11 24.28
CA TRP A 317 33.62 4.48 24.03
C TRP A 317 34.74 4.95 24.98
N SER A 318 34.67 4.57 26.23
CA SER A 318 35.71 4.86 27.23
C SER A 318 37.06 4.18 26.86
N ASP A 319 37.02 2.92 26.45
CA ASP A 319 38.17 2.17 25.98
C ASP A 319 38.77 2.83 24.71
N LEU A 320 37.90 3.16 23.74
CA LEU A 320 38.28 3.83 22.50
C LEU A 320 38.97 5.19 22.77
N THR A 321 38.34 6.06 23.56
CA THR A 321 38.89 7.39 23.85
C THR A 321 40.18 7.33 24.67
N THR A 322 40.37 6.28 25.45
CA THR A 322 41.60 6.01 26.18
C THR A 322 42.73 5.57 25.22
N GLN A 323 42.42 4.65 24.29
CA GLN A 323 43.39 4.11 23.34
C GLN A 323 43.82 5.14 22.30
N TYR A 324 42.90 5.99 21.84
CA TYR A 324 43.14 6.97 20.77
C TYR A 324 43.25 8.41 21.30
N GLN A 325 43.68 8.59 22.55
CA GLN A 325 43.97 9.93 23.11
C GLN A 325 45.00 10.66 22.26
N GLY A 326 44.72 11.89 21.87
CA GLY A 326 45.56 12.69 20.99
C GLY A 326 45.43 12.35 19.50
N GLN A 327 44.60 11.37 19.13
CA GLN A 327 44.32 11.00 17.74
C GLN A 327 42.88 11.36 17.38
N GLN A 328 42.54 11.26 16.10
CA GLN A 328 41.21 11.56 15.61
C GLN A 328 40.32 10.31 15.60
N VAL A 329 39.08 10.47 15.96
CA VAL A 329 38.00 9.47 15.78
C VAL A 329 36.94 10.09 14.88
N ALA A 330 36.79 9.52 13.71
CA ALA A 330 35.78 9.97 12.75
C ALA A 330 34.39 9.49 13.18
N ILE A 331 33.43 10.39 13.07
CA ILE A 331 32.01 10.13 13.16
C ILE A 331 31.50 10.06 11.73
N THR A 332 31.08 8.88 11.33
CA THR A 332 30.60 8.65 9.97
C THR A 332 29.10 8.50 9.97
N LEU A 333 28.44 9.14 9.01
CA LEU A 333 27.03 8.97 8.70
C LEU A 333 26.93 8.51 7.25
N ASP A 334 26.30 7.35 7.04
CA ASP A 334 26.15 6.77 5.70
C ASP A 334 27.48 6.68 4.93
N SER A 335 28.51 6.15 5.58
CA SER A 335 29.87 5.98 5.03
C SER A 335 30.66 7.29 4.78
N GLN A 336 30.10 8.46 5.03
CA GLN A 336 30.75 9.77 4.92
C GLN A 336 31.20 10.29 6.28
N VAL A 337 32.36 10.92 6.36
CA VAL A 337 32.82 11.55 7.59
C VAL A 337 32.10 12.89 7.78
N ILE A 338 31.34 12.99 8.88
CA ILE A 338 30.71 14.26 9.27
C ILE A 338 31.68 15.11 10.06
N SER A 339 32.44 14.47 10.93
CA SER A 339 33.43 15.14 11.78
C SER A 339 34.47 14.13 12.24
N ALA A 340 35.71 14.57 12.40
CA ALA A 340 36.79 13.76 12.90
C ALA A 340 37.53 14.49 14.06
N PRO A 341 36.85 14.66 15.22
CA PRO A 341 37.44 15.37 16.34
C PRO A 341 38.64 14.63 16.91
N GLN A 342 39.63 15.39 17.39
CA GLN A 342 40.74 14.84 18.13
C GLN A 342 40.31 14.57 19.58
N ILE A 343 40.58 13.39 20.08
CA ILE A 343 40.30 13.01 21.47
C ILE A 343 41.25 13.76 22.42
N GLN A 344 40.73 14.74 23.13
CA GLN A 344 41.52 15.54 24.08
C GLN A 344 41.79 14.76 25.39
N SER A 345 40.77 14.07 25.88
CA SER A 345 40.85 13.26 27.10
C SER A 345 39.90 12.07 27.02
N PRO A 346 40.19 10.97 27.73
CA PRO A 346 39.29 9.84 27.82
C PRO A 346 37.93 10.26 28.40
N THR A 347 36.85 9.74 27.81
CA THR A 347 35.48 9.95 28.32
C THR A 347 35.10 8.74 29.15
N PRO A 348 34.87 8.87 30.47
CA PRO A 348 34.48 7.75 31.32
C PRO A 348 33.10 7.20 30.91
N ALA A 349 32.92 5.89 31.06
CA ALA A 349 31.63 5.24 30.75
C ALA A 349 30.46 5.92 31.47
N GLY A 350 29.36 6.19 30.75
CA GLY A 350 28.16 6.86 31.27
C GLY A 350 28.25 8.39 31.38
N GLN A 351 29.38 8.99 31.05
CA GLN A 351 29.50 10.45 30.91
C GLN A 351 28.98 10.90 29.54
N SER A 352 28.66 12.20 29.45
CA SER A 352 28.29 12.85 28.19
C SER A 352 29.47 12.94 27.26
N THR A 353 29.24 12.67 25.98
CA THR A 353 30.17 12.87 24.88
C THR A 353 29.80 14.12 24.15
N GLN A 354 30.75 15.03 24.00
CA GLN A 354 30.59 16.29 23.31
C GLN A 354 31.37 16.28 22.00
N ILE A 355 30.66 16.58 20.89
CA ILE A 355 31.26 16.72 19.58
C ILE A 355 31.24 18.20 19.23
N THR A 356 32.38 18.77 18.93
CA THR A 356 32.57 20.13 18.41
C THR A 356 33.19 20.06 17.04
N GLY A 357 32.79 20.95 16.12
CA GLY A 357 33.30 21.01 14.76
C GLY A 357 32.74 22.22 14.03
N ASP A 358 33.09 22.36 12.76
CA ASP A 358 32.60 23.44 11.90
C ASP A 358 31.18 23.19 11.40
N PHE A 359 30.25 22.87 12.34
CA PHE A 359 28.84 22.68 12.03
C PHE A 359 28.11 24.01 11.95
N THR A 360 27.15 24.10 11.04
CA THR A 360 26.07 25.07 11.17
C THR A 360 25.11 24.63 12.29
N GLU A 361 24.38 25.56 12.87
CA GLU A 361 23.37 25.23 13.90
C GLU A 361 22.35 24.21 13.41
N LYS A 362 21.95 24.31 12.14
CA LYS A 362 21.02 23.38 11.51
C LYS A 362 21.62 21.97 11.39
N GLU A 363 22.84 21.82 10.94
CA GLU A 363 23.52 20.52 10.82
C GLU A 363 23.66 19.85 12.18
N ALA A 364 24.01 20.62 13.22
CA ALA A 364 24.09 20.10 14.59
C ALA A 364 22.72 19.63 15.10
N GLN A 365 21.65 20.38 14.82
CA GLN A 365 20.29 19.99 15.17
C GLN A 365 19.83 18.73 14.40
N ASP A 366 20.10 18.67 13.09
CA ASP A 366 19.74 17.53 12.25
C ASP A 366 20.48 16.26 12.71
N LEU A 367 21.78 16.38 13.03
CA LEU A 367 22.55 15.26 13.57
C LEU A 367 22.05 14.82 14.95
N ALA A 368 21.77 15.75 15.86
CA ALA A 368 21.19 15.43 17.17
C ALA A 368 19.85 14.71 17.05
N ASN A 369 19.00 15.12 16.08
CA ASN A 369 17.74 14.44 15.80
C ASN A 369 17.97 13.02 15.27
N ASN A 370 18.94 12.83 14.35
CA ASN A 370 19.31 11.50 13.86
C ASN A 370 19.83 10.59 14.96
N LEU A 371 20.63 11.13 15.90
CA LEU A 371 21.10 10.41 17.08
C LEU A 371 19.98 10.03 18.04
N LYS A 372 19.02 10.93 18.24
CA LYS A 372 17.89 10.76 19.16
C LYS A 372 16.90 9.70 18.72
N TYR A 373 16.60 9.67 17.43
CA TYR A 373 15.53 8.80 16.89
C TYR A 373 16.05 7.47 16.33
N GLY A 374 17.37 7.23 16.36
CA GLY A 374 18.00 5.95 16.06
C GLY A 374 18.38 5.72 14.59
N ALA A 375 19.28 4.79 14.37
CA ALA A 375 19.66 4.31 13.05
C ALA A 375 18.60 3.34 12.51
N LEU A 376 18.30 3.43 11.22
CA LEU A 376 17.42 2.46 10.56
C LEU A 376 18.12 1.10 10.43
N PRO A 377 17.43 -0.02 10.66
CA PRO A 377 18.01 -1.37 10.58
C PRO A 377 18.31 -1.82 9.15
N LEU A 378 17.88 -1.04 8.16
CA LEU A 378 17.99 -1.29 6.73
C LEU A 378 18.39 0.00 6.02
N SER A 379 19.17 -0.12 4.96
CA SER A 379 19.40 0.96 4.01
C SER A 379 18.22 1.08 3.05
N PHE A 380 17.75 2.30 2.82
CA PHE A 380 16.64 2.58 1.92
C PHE A 380 17.06 3.57 0.84
N THR A 381 16.49 3.37 -0.35
CA THR A 381 16.59 4.31 -1.48
C THR A 381 15.22 4.59 -2.05
N GLY A 382 15.13 5.50 -3.01
CA GLY A 382 13.96 5.62 -3.86
C GLY A 382 13.85 4.46 -4.87
N GLU A 383 12.74 4.42 -5.58
CA GLU A 383 12.48 3.41 -6.62
C GLU A 383 13.51 3.44 -7.75
N ASN A 384 14.07 4.61 -8.06
CA ASN A 384 15.15 4.79 -9.04
C ASN A 384 16.52 4.97 -8.35
N GLY A 385 16.62 4.60 -7.08
CA GLY A 385 17.86 4.71 -6.32
C GLY A 385 18.13 6.09 -5.72
N GLU A 386 17.16 7.01 -5.68
CA GLU A 386 17.35 8.34 -5.09
C GLU A 386 17.60 8.26 -3.59
N LYS A 387 18.50 9.11 -3.11
CA LYS A 387 18.81 9.21 -1.68
C LYS A 387 17.62 9.77 -0.90
N GLY A 388 17.24 9.08 0.18
CA GLY A 388 16.11 9.49 1.01
C GLY A 388 14.73 9.11 0.46
N GLY A 389 14.67 8.26 -0.57
CA GLY A 389 13.41 7.79 -1.15
C GLY A 389 12.93 8.58 -2.37
N THR A 390 12.03 7.99 -3.14
CA THR A 390 11.31 8.69 -4.21
C THR A 390 10.24 9.57 -3.60
N ALA A 391 10.33 10.89 -3.79
CA ALA A 391 9.37 11.86 -3.26
C ALA A 391 8.43 12.35 -4.36
N GLU A 392 7.14 12.20 -4.13
CA GLU A 392 6.05 12.75 -4.94
C GLU A 392 5.34 13.84 -4.14
N THR A 393 5.33 15.06 -4.66
CA THR A 393 4.69 16.20 -3.99
C THR A 393 3.50 16.70 -4.78
N ILE A 394 2.36 16.82 -4.11
CA ILE A 394 1.11 17.33 -4.66
C ILE A 394 0.78 18.62 -3.92
N SER A 395 0.63 19.73 -4.66
CA SER A 395 0.28 21.00 -4.02
C SER A 395 -1.13 20.95 -3.42
N PRO A 396 -1.39 21.63 -2.28
CA PRO A 396 -2.71 21.67 -1.65
C PRO A 396 -3.81 22.16 -2.59
N THR A 397 -3.50 23.10 -3.47
CA THR A 397 -4.45 23.63 -4.46
C THR A 397 -4.86 22.57 -5.50
N MET A 398 -3.93 21.72 -5.92
CA MET A 398 -4.20 20.61 -6.83
C MET A 398 -5.00 19.51 -6.12
N GLY A 399 -4.67 19.18 -4.88
CA GLY A 399 -5.40 18.22 -4.06
C GLY A 399 -6.85 18.64 -3.84
N GLU A 400 -7.09 19.90 -3.44
CA GLU A 400 -8.44 20.44 -3.27
C GLU A 400 -9.24 20.44 -4.58
N ALA A 401 -8.62 20.77 -5.71
CA ALA A 401 -9.26 20.71 -7.02
C ALA A 401 -9.65 19.29 -7.39
N SER A 402 -8.79 18.30 -7.13
CA SER A 402 -9.05 16.88 -7.35
C SER A 402 -10.20 16.37 -6.48
N LEU A 403 -10.24 16.76 -5.19
CA LEU A 403 -11.34 16.43 -4.28
C LEU A 403 -12.67 16.99 -4.79
N LYS A 404 -12.71 18.27 -5.17
CA LYS A 404 -13.91 18.91 -5.73
C LYS A 404 -14.36 18.21 -7.01
N ALA A 405 -13.45 17.90 -7.91
CA ALA A 405 -13.74 17.21 -9.16
C ALA A 405 -14.29 15.79 -8.90
N GLY A 406 -13.68 15.02 -7.98
CA GLY A 406 -14.13 13.69 -7.59
C GLY A 406 -15.52 13.70 -6.95
N LEU A 407 -15.78 14.62 -6.02
CA LEU A 407 -17.10 14.80 -5.40
C LEU A 407 -18.16 15.21 -6.44
N LEU A 408 -17.84 16.14 -7.34
CA LEU A 408 -18.73 16.54 -8.41
C LEU A 408 -19.07 15.37 -9.35
N ALA A 409 -18.06 14.59 -9.75
CA ALA A 409 -18.28 13.39 -10.56
C ALA A 409 -19.16 12.37 -9.84
N GLY A 410 -18.97 12.16 -8.54
CA GLY A 410 -19.82 11.29 -7.71
C GLY A 410 -21.27 11.76 -7.65
N VAL A 411 -21.49 13.06 -7.46
CA VAL A 411 -22.84 13.65 -7.47
C VAL A 411 -23.50 13.52 -8.84
N ILE A 412 -22.79 13.80 -9.92
CA ILE A 412 -23.30 13.63 -11.29
C ILE A 412 -23.65 12.16 -11.53
N GLY A 413 -22.78 11.23 -11.20
CA GLY A 413 -23.07 9.79 -11.30
C GLY A 413 -24.31 9.36 -10.53
N LEU A 414 -24.44 9.82 -9.28
CA LEU A 414 -25.61 9.56 -8.45
C LEU A 414 -26.90 10.12 -9.06
N VAL A 415 -26.84 11.35 -9.58
CA VAL A 415 -28.01 12.00 -10.24
C VAL A 415 -28.41 11.25 -11.50
N ILE A 416 -27.47 10.81 -12.34
CA ILE A 416 -27.76 10.02 -13.54
C ILE A 416 -28.42 8.70 -13.17
N VAL A 417 -27.89 7.96 -12.20
CA VAL A 417 -28.47 6.68 -11.73
C VAL A 417 -29.84 6.91 -11.09
N ALA A 418 -30.00 7.96 -10.30
CA ALA A 418 -31.28 8.34 -9.69
C ALA A 418 -32.35 8.65 -10.74
N LEU A 419 -32.02 9.47 -11.75
CA LEU A 419 -32.92 9.80 -12.85
C LEU A 419 -33.31 8.56 -13.65
N TYR A 420 -32.34 7.71 -14.00
CA TYR A 420 -32.60 6.43 -14.64
C TYR A 420 -33.58 5.58 -13.83
N ALA A 421 -33.32 5.40 -12.52
CA ALA A 421 -34.17 4.62 -11.64
C ALA A 421 -35.59 5.19 -11.51
N LEU A 422 -35.72 6.53 -11.40
CA LEU A 422 -37.03 7.20 -11.28
C LEU A 422 -37.82 7.14 -12.58
N ILE A 423 -37.19 7.31 -13.73
CA ILE A 423 -37.89 7.26 -15.03
C ILE A 423 -38.31 5.82 -15.35
N TYR A 424 -37.43 4.85 -15.15
CA TYR A 424 -37.68 3.45 -15.54
C TYR A 424 -38.52 2.69 -14.53
N TYR A 425 -38.27 2.84 -13.23
CA TYR A 425 -38.93 2.12 -12.15
C TYR A 425 -39.97 2.95 -11.38
N ARG A 426 -40.07 4.26 -11.64
CA ARG A 426 -41.03 5.17 -11.01
C ARG A 426 -41.03 5.05 -9.47
N GLY A 427 -42.13 4.61 -8.84
CA GLY A 427 -42.23 4.44 -7.39
C GLY A 427 -41.21 3.46 -6.77
N LEU A 428 -40.81 2.40 -7.49
CA LEU A 428 -39.72 1.53 -7.07
C LEU A 428 -38.37 2.24 -7.19
N GLY A 429 -38.24 3.19 -8.12
CA GLY A 429 -37.06 4.06 -8.22
C GLY A 429 -36.80 4.91 -6.97
N LEU A 430 -37.85 5.31 -6.24
CA LEU A 430 -37.70 5.97 -4.93
C LEU A 430 -37.07 5.04 -3.88
N VAL A 431 -37.38 3.75 -3.95
CA VAL A 431 -36.72 2.77 -3.07
C VAL A 431 -35.26 2.61 -3.42
N ALA A 432 -34.92 2.57 -4.72
CA ALA A 432 -33.53 2.53 -5.19
C ALA A 432 -32.77 3.76 -4.70
N LEU A 433 -33.32 4.95 -4.84
CA LEU A 433 -32.71 6.19 -4.37
C LEU A 433 -32.51 6.18 -2.84
N ALA A 434 -33.52 5.75 -2.08
CA ALA A 434 -33.39 5.60 -0.63
C ALA A 434 -32.28 4.61 -0.25
N SER A 435 -32.15 3.51 -0.99
CA SER A 435 -31.08 2.51 -0.79
C SER A 435 -29.69 3.09 -1.09
N LEU A 436 -29.53 3.87 -2.16
CA LEU A 436 -28.26 4.55 -2.49
C LEU A 436 -27.85 5.58 -1.41
N ILE A 437 -28.80 6.39 -0.95
CA ILE A 437 -28.53 7.37 0.11
C ILE A 437 -28.14 6.68 1.42
N THR A 438 -28.86 5.63 1.81
CA THR A 438 -28.56 4.89 3.05
C THR A 438 -27.23 4.13 2.95
N SER A 439 -26.87 3.64 1.75
CA SER A 439 -25.55 3.05 1.48
C SER A 439 -24.45 4.10 1.67
N GLY A 440 -24.59 5.28 1.05
CA GLY A 440 -23.63 6.37 1.20
C GLY A 440 -23.42 6.80 2.65
N ILE A 441 -24.49 6.88 3.45
CA ILE A 441 -24.43 7.20 4.88
C ILE A 441 -23.59 6.16 5.63
N LEU A 442 -23.82 4.86 5.42
CA LEU A 442 -23.05 3.81 6.09
C LEU A 442 -21.60 3.77 5.63
N ILE A 443 -21.35 3.90 4.33
CA ILE A 443 -19.98 3.91 3.76
C ILE A 443 -19.20 5.08 4.33
N TYR A 444 -19.80 6.28 4.39
CA TYR A 444 -19.17 7.46 4.97
C TYR A 444 -18.75 7.23 6.43
N GLY A 445 -19.68 6.75 7.26
CA GLY A 445 -19.35 6.42 8.65
C GLY A 445 -18.27 5.34 8.78
N ALA A 446 -18.30 4.32 7.92
CA ALA A 446 -17.27 3.28 7.88
C ALA A 446 -15.90 3.83 7.48
N LEU A 447 -15.81 4.71 6.49
CA LEU A 447 -14.56 5.35 6.08
C LEU A 447 -13.93 6.18 7.22
N VAL A 448 -14.76 6.93 7.97
CA VAL A 448 -14.27 7.67 9.16
C VAL A 448 -13.69 6.72 10.20
N LEU A 449 -14.38 5.61 10.51
CA LEU A 449 -13.90 4.63 11.49
C LEU A 449 -12.66 3.87 11.01
N LEU A 450 -12.60 3.49 9.73
CA LEU A 450 -11.45 2.82 9.14
C LEU A 450 -10.22 3.75 9.13
N GLY A 451 -10.43 5.05 8.86
CA GLY A 451 -9.36 6.05 9.00
C GLY A 451 -8.77 6.12 10.41
N ARG A 452 -9.59 5.88 11.46
CA ARG A 452 -9.13 5.89 12.86
C ARG A 452 -8.51 4.58 13.32
N TRP A 453 -9.08 3.43 12.89
CA TRP A 453 -8.69 2.12 13.42
C TRP A 453 -7.49 1.51 12.70
N ILE A 454 -7.42 1.71 11.39
CA ILE A 454 -6.38 1.12 10.53
C ILE A 454 -5.63 2.16 9.72
N ASN A 455 -5.80 3.45 10.04
CA ASN A 455 -5.16 4.56 9.33
C ASN A 455 -5.46 4.58 7.81
N TYR A 456 -6.63 4.09 7.42
CA TYR A 456 -7.02 4.13 6.02
C TYR A 456 -7.25 5.58 5.56
N SER A 457 -6.49 6.04 4.56
CA SER A 457 -6.67 7.34 3.90
C SER A 457 -7.37 7.18 2.55
N LEU A 458 -8.39 8.00 2.32
CA LEU A 458 -9.14 8.02 1.07
C LEU A 458 -8.35 8.85 0.03
N ASP A 459 -7.88 8.19 -1.02
CA ASP A 459 -7.20 8.78 -2.17
C ASP A 459 -8.15 9.01 -3.36
N LEU A 460 -7.65 9.60 -4.44
CA LEU A 460 -8.44 9.85 -5.65
C LEU A 460 -8.94 8.55 -6.29
N ALA A 461 -8.12 7.52 -6.29
CA ALA A 461 -8.48 6.19 -6.79
C ALA A 461 -9.55 5.53 -5.92
N GLY A 462 -9.50 5.74 -4.59
CA GLY A 462 -10.55 5.34 -3.66
C GLY A 462 -11.89 6.01 -3.96
N ILE A 463 -11.90 7.31 -4.29
CA ILE A 463 -13.13 8.00 -4.74
C ILE A 463 -13.67 7.35 -6.01
N ALA A 464 -12.81 7.01 -6.98
CA ALA A 464 -13.24 6.32 -8.19
C ALA A 464 -13.89 4.96 -7.87
N GLY A 465 -13.35 4.20 -6.91
CA GLY A 465 -13.95 2.96 -6.41
C GLY A 465 -15.33 3.17 -5.78
N LEU A 466 -15.51 4.26 -5.01
CA LEU A 466 -16.82 4.63 -4.46
C LEU A 466 -17.84 4.97 -5.56
N ILE A 467 -17.44 5.70 -6.60
CA ILE A 467 -18.31 6.04 -7.75
C ILE A 467 -18.72 4.79 -8.51
N ILE A 468 -17.81 3.85 -8.76
CA ILE A 468 -18.14 2.56 -9.37
C ILE A 468 -19.08 1.76 -8.46
N GLY A 469 -18.90 1.82 -7.14
CA GLY A 469 -19.80 1.23 -6.14
C GLY A 469 -21.25 1.69 -6.26
N ILE A 470 -21.50 2.94 -6.66
CA ILE A 470 -22.87 3.42 -6.96
C ILE A 470 -23.49 2.59 -8.09
N GLY A 471 -22.70 2.27 -9.13
CA GLY A 471 -23.15 1.45 -10.26
C GLY A 471 -23.46 0.00 -9.85
N THR A 472 -22.62 -0.62 -9.03
CA THR A 472 -22.84 -2.01 -8.55
C THR A 472 -24.04 -2.12 -7.63
N THR A 473 -24.27 -1.11 -6.76
CA THR A 473 -25.50 -1.03 -5.96
C THR A 473 -26.74 -0.89 -6.85
N ALA A 474 -26.64 -0.12 -7.94
CA ALA A 474 -27.71 0.02 -8.91
C ALA A 474 -28.06 -1.32 -9.58
N ASP A 475 -27.09 -2.13 -9.93
CA ASP A 475 -27.30 -3.46 -10.52
C ASP A 475 -28.10 -4.38 -9.56
N SER A 476 -27.77 -4.36 -8.28
CA SER A 476 -28.45 -5.19 -7.26
C SER A 476 -29.96 -4.92 -7.16
N PHE A 477 -30.40 -3.66 -7.17
CA PHE A 477 -31.83 -3.38 -7.14
C PHE A 477 -32.52 -3.62 -8.50
N VAL A 478 -31.82 -3.45 -9.62
CA VAL A 478 -32.33 -3.80 -10.96
C VAL A 478 -32.65 -5.29 -11.02
N VAL A 479 -31.72 -6.16 -10.62
CA VAL A 479 -31.93 -7.61 -10.55
C VAL A 479 -33.17 -7.95 -9.72
N TYR A 480 -33.36 -7.33 -8.58
CA TYR A 480 -34.55 -7.59 -7.74
C TYR A 480 -35.84 -7.09 -8.41
N PHE A 481 -35.87 -5.90 -8.98
CA PHE A 481 -37.05 -5.31 -9.60
C PHE A 481 -37.47 -6.07 -10.86
N GLU A 482 -36.51 -6.52 -11.67
CA GLU A 482 -36.83 -7.37 -12.83
C GLU A 482 -37.44 -8.72 -12.39
N ARG A 483 -36.96 -9.32 -11.29
CA ARG A 483 -37.62 -10.52 -10.74
C ARG A 483 -39.03 -10.25 -10.23
N VAL A 484 -39.30 -9.05 -9.68
CA VAL A 484 -40.67 -8.66 -9.33
C VAL A 484 -41.53 -8.57 -10.57
N LYS A 485 -41.05 -7.98 -11.67
CA LYS A 485 -41.77 -7.94 -12.96
C LYS A 485 -42.04 -9.33 -13.51
N ASP A 486 -41.07 -10.26 -13.46
CA ASP A 486 -41.26 -11.65 -13.90
C ASP A 486 -42.42 -12.36 -13.19
N PHE A 487 -42.56 -12.17 -11.87
CA PHE A 487 -43.64 -12.77 -11.11
C PHE A 487 -45.02 -12.13 -11.43
N ILE A 488 -45.02 -10.82 -11.73
CA ILE A 488 -46.24 -10.13 -12.13
C ILE A 488 -46.68 -10.56 -13.52
N HIS A 489 -45.75 -10.74 -14.47
CA HIS A 489 -46.03 -11.30 -15.80
C HIS A 489 -46.72 -12.67 -15.70
N ARG A 490 -46.36 -13.48 -14.68
CA ARG A 490 -46.98 -14.79 -14.41
C ARG A 490 -48.28 -14.68 -13.61
N GLY A 491 -48.93 -13.51 -13.54
CA GLY A 491 -50.23 -13.30 -12.88
C GLY A 491 -50.19 -13.09 -11.37
N SER A 492 -49.00 -12.93 -10.75
CA SER A 492 -48.90 -12.65 -9.31
C SER A 492 -49.23 -11.18 -9.03
N THR A 493 -49.92 -10.91 -7.91
CA THR A 493 -50.08 -9.54 -7.41
C THR A 493 -48.75 -9.00 -6.86
N PHE A 494 -48.51 -7.68 -6.89
CA PHE A 494 -47.29 -7.07 -6.36
C PHE A 494 -47.01 -7.49 -4.93
N ARG A 495 -48.02 -7.59 -4.08
CA ARG A 495 -47.90 -8.03 -2.68
C ARG A 495 -47.37 -9.48 -2.54
N SER A 496 -47.74 -10.36 -3.48
CA SER A 496 -47.29 -11.75 -3.53
C SER A 496 -45.96 -11.89 -4.27
N ALA A 497 -45.75 -11.09 -5.32
CA ALA A 497 -44.56 -11.10 -6.17
C ALA A 497 -43.32 -10.64 -5.41
N ALA A 498 -43.38 -9.53 -4.63
CA ALA A 498 -42.22 -8.94 -3.96
C ALA A 498 -41.43 -9.92 -3.06
N PRO A 499 -42.03 -10.67 -2.11
CA PRO A 499 -41.27 -11.63 -1.31
C PRO A 499 -40.78 -12.84 -2.11
N LYS A 500 -41.52 -13.33 -3.10
CA LYS A 500 -41.10 -14.46 -3.95
C LYS A 500 -39.93 -14.07 -4.86
N ALA A 501 -39.99 -12.86 -5.40
CA ALA A 501 -38.90 -12.30 -6.22
C ALA A 501 -37.62 -12.15 -5.41
N TRP A 502 -37.73 -11.68 -4.15
CA TRP A 502 -36.56 -11.58 -3.25
C TRP A 502 -35.89 -12.94 -3.02
N ASP A 503 -36.68 -14.00 -2.77
CA ASP A 503 -36.14 -15.33 -2.53
C ASP A 503 -35.29 -15.88 -3.71
N ARG A 504 -35.57 -15.44 -4.94
CA ARG A 504 -34.79 -15.76 -6.13
C ARG A 504 -33.65 -14.76 -6.36
N ALA A 505 -33.94 -13.46 -6.28
CA ALA A 505 -33.01 -12.38 -6.56
C ALA A 505 -31.80 -12.42 -5.59
N LYS A 506 -32.04 -12.69 -4.30
CA LYS A 506 -30.95 -12.73 -3.29
C LYS A 506 -29.81 -13.67 -3.65
N LYS A 507 -30.09 -14.82 -4.29
CA LYS A 507 -29.05 -15.74 -4.73
C LYS A 507 -28.19 -15.15 -5.83
N THR A 508 -28.81 -14.53 -6.84
CA THR A 508 -28.11 -13.88 -7.96
C THR A 508 -27.28 -12.69 -7.46
N ILE A 509 -27.86 -11.86 -6.57
CA ILE A 509 -27.17 -10.69 -5.99
C ILE A 509 -25.94 -11.15 -5.19
N ILE A 510 -26.06 -12.17 -4.31
CA ILE A 510 -24.93 -12.68 -3.55
C ILE A 510 -23.85 -13.22 -4.50
N THR A 511 -24.23 -14.03 -5.50
CA THR A 511 -23.25 -14.64 -6.41
C THR A 511 -22.49 -13.56 -7.20
N GLY A 512 -23.19 -12.55 -7.75
CA GLY A 512 -22.56 -11.46 -8.47
C GLY A 512 -21.61 -10.64 -7.59
N ASN A 513 -22.08 -10.25 -6.40
CA ASN A 513 -21.27 -9.47 -5.47
C ASN A 513 -20.08 -10.26 -4.89
N VAL A 514 -20.21 -11.58 -4.68
CA VAL A 514 -19.08 -12.42 -4.25
C VAL A 514 -18.00 -12.48 -5.33
N VAL A 515 -18.34 -12.56 -6.61
CA VAL A 515 -17.37 -12.51 -7.70
C VAL A 515 -16.62 -11.17 -7.69
N SER A 516 -17.34 -10.05 -7.58
CA SER A 516 -16.74 -8.71 -7.49
C SER A 516 -15.86 -8.55 -6.25
N LEU A 517 -16.30 -9.09 -5.11
CA LEU A 517 -15.54 -9.07 -3.87
C LEU A 517 -14.23 -9.87 -3.98
N VAL A 518 -14.28 -11.07 -4.57
CA VAL A 518 -13.08 -11.89 -4.81
C VAL A 518 -12.11 -11.15 -5.71
N ALA A 519 -12.60 -10.53 -6.81
CA ALA A 519 -11.76 -9.73 -7.68
C ALA A 519 -11.10 -8.54 -6.94
N SER A 520 -11.86 -7.84 -6.10
CA SER A 520 -11.34 -6.74 -5.27
C SER A 520 -10.30 -7.21 -4.26
N ILE A 521 -10.51 -8.37 -3.61
CA ILE A 521 -9.57 -8.96 -2.67
C ILE A 521 -8.26 -9.34 -3.40
N VAL A 522 -8.34 -10.02 -4.55
CA VAL A 522 -7.15 -10.39 -5.33
C VAL A 522 -6.39 -9.12 -5.74
N LEU A 523 -7.11 -8.11 -6.25
CA LEU A 523 -6.50 -6.85 -6.65
C LEU A 523 -5.85 -6.14 -5.47
N TYR A 524 -6.46 -6.13 -4.28
CA TYR A 524 -5.91 -5.52 -3.07
C TYR A 524 -4.57 -6.13 -2.64
N PHE A 525 -4.39 -7.45 -2.77
CA PHE A 525 -3.14 -8.11 -2.40
C PHE A 525 -2.05 -8.04 -3.48
N VAL A 526 -2.41 -7.91 -4.75
CA VAL A 526 -1.45 -7.85 -5.86
C VAL A 526 -1.03 -6.43 -6.18
N ALA A 527 -1.95 -5.46 -6.01
CA ALA A 527 -1.71 -4.08 -6.38
C ALA A 527 -0.90 -3.32 -5.32
N VAL A 528 -0.16 -2.31 -5.79
CA VAL A 528 0.64 -1.38 -4.99
C VAL A 528 0.10 0.04 -5.19
N GLY A 529 0.28 0.90 -4.21
CA GLY A 529 -0.06 2.31 -4.28
C GLY A 529 -1.56 2.59 -4.49
N GLN A 530 -1.89 3.52 -5.38
CA GLN A 530 -3.27 3.99 -5.61
C GLN A 530 -4.25 2.89 -6.03
N VAL A 531 -3.80 1.88 -6.79
CA VAL A 531 -4.66 0.77 -7.24
C VAL A 531 -5.16 -0.06 -6.06
N LYS A 532 -4.38 -0.15 -4.98
CA LYS A 532 -4.76 -0.81 -3.73
C LYS A 532 -5.90 -0.07 -3.02
N GLY A 533 -5.85 1.27 -2.97
CA GLY A 533 -6.92 2.13 -2.46
C GLY A 533 -8.24 1.94 -3.22
N PHE A 534 -8.17 1.91 -4.56
CA PHE A 534 -9.30 1.59 -5.42
C PHE A 534 -9.90 0.21 -5.11
N ALA A 535 -9.07 -0.83 -5.04
CA ALA A 535 -9.52 -2.20 -4.77
C ALA A 535 -10.19 -2.31 -3.39
N PHE A 536 -9.64 -1.63 -2.39
CA PHE A 536 -10.21 -1.58 -1.04
C PHE A 536 -11.61 -0.96 -1.03
N THR A 537 -11.79 0.22 -1.62
CA THR A 537 -13.10 0.90 -1.66
C THR A 537 -14.11 0.15 -2.49
N LEU A 538 -13.71 -0.48 -3.61
CA LEU A 538 -14.58 -1.32 -4.41
C LEU A 538 -15.05 -2.56 -3.61
N GLY A 539 -14.15 -3.21 -2.86
CA GLY A 539 -14.49 -4.32 -1.98
C GLY A 539 -15.43 -3.87 -0.84
N LEU A 540 -15.13 -2.73 -0.22
CA LEU A 540 -15.94 -2.15 0.84
C LEU A 540 -17.36 -1.84 0.35
N THR A 541 -17.52 -1.15 -0.78
CA THR A 541 -18.82 -0.83 -1.37
C THR A 541 -19.60 -2.09 -1.73
N THR A 542 -18.94 -3.13 -2.25
CA THR A 542 -19.55 -4.42 -2.56
C THR A 542 -20.10 -5.11 -1.31
N VAL A 543 -19.39 -5.08 -0.18
CA VAL A 543 -19.90 -5.62 1.10
C VAL A 543 -21.12 -4.83 1.57
N PHE A 544 -21.07 -3.50 1.53
CA PHE A 544 -22.21 -2.65 1.92
C PHE A 544 -23.39 -2.82 0.97
N ASP A 545 -23.17 -3.06 -0.32
CA ASP A 545 -24.26 -3.35 -1.26
C ASP A 545 -25.05 -4.59 -0.84
N ILE A 546 -24.38 -5.70 -0.51
CA ILE A 546 -25.04 -6.89 0.01
C ILE A 546 -25.84 -6.54 1.27
N VAL A 547 -25.23 -5.86 2.23
CA VAL A 547 -25.88 -5.48 3.49
C VAL A 547 -27.13 -4.65 3.23
N ILE A 548 -27.02 -3.60 2.41
CA ILE A 548 -28.15 -2.70 2.09
C ILE A 548 -29.26 -3.45 1.33
N ALA A 549 -28.91 -4.31 0.38
CA ALA A 549 -29.89 -5.11 -0.35
C ALA A 549 -30.75 -5.96 0.61
N PHE A 550 -30.13 -6.56 1.65
CA PHE A 550 -30.80 -7.44 2.61
C PHE A 550 -31.58 -6.70 3.70
N ILE A 551 -31.03 -5.62 4.25
CA ILE A 551 -31.61 -4.95 5.44
C ILE A 551 -32.39 -3.68 5.11
N VAL A 552 -32.22 -3.11 3.89
CA VAL A 552 -32.94 -1.90 3.46
C VAL A 552 -33.80 -2.15 2.23
N THR A 553 -33.18 -2.49 1.07
CA THR A 553 -33.87 -2.53 -0.22
C THR A 553 -35.05 -3.54 -0.22
N ALA A 554 -34.76 -4.80 0.11
CA ALA A 554 -35.77 -5.85 0.09
C ALA A 554 -36.88 -5.62 1.13
N PRO A 555 -36.56 -5.26 2.39
CA PRO A 555 -37.60 -4.92 3.37
C PRO A 555 -38.48 -3.75 2.96
N LEU A 556 -37.93 -2.69 2.36
CA LEU A 556 -38.67 -1.53 1.88
C LEU A 556 -39.64 -1.93 0.77
N VAL A 557 -39.21 -2.68 -0.24
CA VAL A 557 -40.07 -3.15 -1.33
C VAL A 557 -41.19 -4.01 -0.79
N VAL A 558 -40.92 -4.94 0.12
CA VAL A 558 -41.93 -5.82 0.74
C VAL A 558 -42.91 -5.02 1.59
N LEU A 559 -42.49 -3.98 2.31
CA LEU A 559 -43.41 -3.12 3.07
C LEU A 559 -44.28 -2.26 2.16
N LEU A 560 -43.67 -1.66 1.12
CA LEU A 560 -44.40 -0.83 0.16
C LEU A 560 -45.39 -1.64 -0.67
N SER A 561 -45.07 -2.91 -0.98
CA SER A 561 -46.01 -3.81 -1.67
C SER A 561 -47.29 -4.09 -0.89
N ARG A 562 -47.31 -3.83 0.42
CA ARG A 562 -48.48 -3.98 1.30
C ARG A 562 -49.39 -2.74 1.36
N LYS A 563 -48.88 -1.57 0.89
CA LYS A 563 -49.63 -0.31 0.89
C LYS A 563 -50.44 -0.17 -0.39
N GLU A 564 -51.71 0.14 -0.30
CA GLU A 564 -52.65 0.27 -1.43
C GLU A 564 -52.19 1.33 -2.45
N ALA A 565 -51.59 2.44 -1.98
CA ALA A 565 -51.08 3.49 -2.86
C ALA A 565 -49.98 2.97 -3.81
N PHE A 566 -49.10 2.07 -3.34
CA PHE A 566 -48.03 1.45 -4.13
C PHE A 566 -48.51 0.19 -4.88
N ALA A 567 -49.67 -0.34 -4.59
CA ALA A 567 -50.27 -1.46 -5.33
C ALA A 567 -50.74 -1.05 -6.73
N LYS A 568 -51.00 0.26 -6.96
CA LYS A 568 -51.45 0.79 -8.25
C LYS A 568 -50.35 0.69 -9.31
N PRO A 569 -50.59 0.04 -10.46
CA PRO A 569 -49.60 -0.15 -11.53
C PRO A 569 -49.01 1.15 -12.09
N SER A 570 -49.78 2.25 -12.03
CA SER A 570 -49.31 3.58 -12.48
C SER A 570 -48.28 4.21 -11.57
N VAL A 571 -48.26 3.87 -10.27
CA VAL A 571 -47.37 4.42 -9.26
C VAL A 571 -46.08 3.61 -9.15
N ASN A 572 -46.16 2.28 -9.18
CA ASN A 572 -45.04 1.40 -8.92
C ASN A 572 -44.14 1.11 -10.14
N GLY A 573 -44.47 1.64 -11.33
CA GLY A 573 -43.70 1.42 -12.55
C GLY A 573 -43.87 0.03 -13.20
N LEU A 574 -44.78 -0.77 -12.70
CA LEU A 574 -45.03 -2.15 -13.16
C LEU A 574 -46.19 -2.26 -14.19
N HIS A 575 -46.62 -1.12 -14.74
CA HIS A 575 -47.76 -1.05 -15.65
C HIS A 575 -47.58 -1.91 -16.91
N SER A 576 -46.35 -1.92 -17.49
CA SER A 576 -46.04 -2.77 -18.65
C SER A 576 -46.13 -4.26 -18.31
N ALA A 577 -45.70 -4.65 -17.11
CA ALA A 577 -45.78 -6.04 -16.65
C ALA A 577 -47.23 -6.51 -16.46
N TYR A 578 -48.08 -5.67 -15.87
CA TYR A 578 -49.50 -5.99 -15.72
C TYR A 578 -50.24 -6.06 -17.06
N ARG A 579 -49.93 -5.18 -18.03
CA ARG A 579 -50.50 -5.25 -19.36
C ARG A 579 -50.09 -6.52 -20.11
N ALA A 580 -48.82 -6.92 -19.99
CA ALA A 580 -48.33 -8.15 -20.61
C ALA A 580 -49.02 -9.39 -19.98
N ALA A 581 -49.16 -9.43 -18.65
CA ALA A 581 -49.87 -10.50 -17.96
C ALA A 581 -51.34 -10.60 -18.36
N ALA A 582 -52.02 -9.45 -18.52
CA ALA A 582 -53.42 -9.42 -18.99
C ALA A 582 -53.54 -9.98 -20.41
N ARG A 583 -52.69 -9.57 -21.34
CA ARG A 583 -52.67 -10.09 -22.71
C ARG A 583 -52.33 -11.57 -22.77
N GLN A 584 -51.45 -12.05 -21.92
CA GLN A 584 -51.15 -13.48 -21.87
C GLN A 584 -52.34 -14.29 -21.34
N LYS A 585 -53.01 -13.79 -20.30
CA LYS A 585 -54.22 -14.43 -19.79
C LYS A 585 -55.33 -14.48 -20.83
N GLU A 586 -55.56 -13.39 -21.59
CA GLU A 586 -56.52 -13.36 -22.71
C GLU A 586 -56.15 -14.39 -23.80
N ARG A 587 -54.90 -14.60 -24.10
CA ARG A 587 -54.44 -15.63 -25.06
C ARG A 587 -54.64 -17.04 -24.51
N ASP A 588 -54.22 -17.29 -23.27
CA ASP A 588 -54.40 -18.60 -22.62
C ASP A 588 -55.89 -18.97 -22.50
N GLU A 589 -56.77 -17.99 -22.18
CA GLU A 589 -58.22 -18.19 -22.17
C GLU A 589 -58.80 -18.45 -23.57
N ALA A 590 -58.27 -17.77 -24.61
CA ALA A 590 -58.65 -18.01 -25.99
C ALA A 590 -58.20 -19.40 -26.48
N GLU A 591 -56.96 -19.81 -26.20
CA GLU A 591 -56.45 -21.14 -26.53
C GLU A 591 -57.22 -22.25 -25.80
N GLN A 592 -57.58 -22.04 -24.52
CA GLN A 592 -58.43 -23.00 -23.78
C GLN A 592 -59.85 -23.08 -24.34
N ALA A 593 -60.42 -21.96 -24.75
CA ALA A 593 -61.73 -21.94 -25.38
C ALA A 593 -61.72 -22.64 -26.76
N GLU A 594 -60.64 -22.46 -27.54
CA GLU A 594 -60.45 -23.13 -28.82
C GLU A 594 -60.29 -24.65 -28.63
N GLN A 595 -59.47 -25.08 -27.67
CA GLN A 595 -59.32 -26.50 -27.31
C GLN A 595 -60.63 -27.13 -26.81
N ALA A 596 -61.37 -26.40 -25.97
CA ALA A 596 -62.70 -26.88 -25.49
C ALA A 596 -63.71 -26.96 -26.63
N ALA A 597 -63.64 -26.04 -27.61
CA ALA A 597 -64.52 -26.10 -28.80
C ALA A 597 -64.14 -27.26 -29.72
N GLU A 598 -62.84 -27.53 -29.89
CA GLU A 598 -62.33 -28.71 -30.64
C GLU A 598 -62.72 -30.04 -29.97
N GLU A 599 -62.58 -30.13 -28.64
CA GLU A 599 -63.05 -31.31 -27.86
C GLU A 599 -64.54 -31.51 -27.96
N ALA A 600 -65.37 -30.41 -27.88
CA ALA A 600 -66.81 -30.48 -28.06
C ALA A 600 -67.21 -30.94 -29.46
N GLN A 601 -66.52 -30.43 -30.52
CA GLN A 601 -66.74 -30.88 -31.91
C GLN A 601 -66.37 -32.36 -32.08
N GLN A 602 -65.30 -32.82 -31.49
CA GLN A 602 -64.87 -34.23 -31.52
C GLN A 602 -65.88 -35.13 -30.79
N ALA A 603 -66.43 -34.67 -29.63
CA ALA A 603 -67.48 -35.37 -28.91
C ALA A 603 -68.80 -35.46 -29.70
N GLU A 604 -69.19 -34.33 -30.34
CA GLU A 604 -70.40 -34.32 -31.21
C GLU A 604 -70.24 -35.21 -32.43
N GLN A 605 -69.04 -35.25 -33.05
CA GLN A 605 -68.75 -36.18 -34.14
C GLN A 605 -68.68 -37.65 -33.68
N ALA A 606 -68.21 -37.91 -32.47
CA ALA A 606 -68.23 -39.25 -31.88
C ALA A 606 -69.68 -39.71 -31.57
N GLU A 607 -70.53 -38.80 -31.05
CA GLU A 607 -71.95 -39.08 -30.80
C GLU A 607 -72.76 -39.33 -32.10
N GLN A 608 -72.48 -38.55 -33.17
CA GLN A 608 -73.03 -38.77 -34.51
C GLN A 608 -72.56 -40.09 -35.11
N ALA A 609 -71.25 -40.47 -34.91
CA ALA A 609 -70.78 -41.76 -35.37
C ALA A 609 -71.39 -42.94 -34.59
N GLU A 610 -71.65 -42.78 -33.29
CA GLU A 610 -72.33 -43.79 -32.51
C GLU A 610 -73.83 -43.97 -32.90
N HIS A 611 -74.53 -42.87 -33.21
CA HIS A 611 -75.92 -42.93 -33.76
C HIS A 611 -75.98 -43.53 -35.18
N ALA A 612 -74.95 -43.24 -36.03
CA ALA A 612 -74.89 -43.85 -37.37
C ALA A 612 -74.58 -45.36 -37.32
N GLY A 613 -73.82 -45.80 -36.26
CA GLY A 613 -73.51 -47.22 -36.01
C GLY A 613 -74.74 -48.04 -35.51
N GLN A 614 -75.75 -47.41 -34.86
CA GLN A 614 -76.98 -48.09 -34.39
C GLN A 614 -78.04 -48.33 -35.47
N GLU A 615 -78.01 -47.62 -36.59
CA GLU A 615 -79.00 -47.84 -37.67
C GLU A 615 -78.61 -48.98 -38.63
N THR A 616 -77.41 -49.56 -38.56
CA THR A 616 -76.91 -50.62 -39.46
C THR A 616 -76.73 -51.99 -38.80
N GLY A 617 -77.27 -52.22 -37.60
CA GLY A 617 -76.98 -53.43 -36.85
C GLY A 617 -78.26 -54.29 -36.60
N THR A 618 -79.04 -54.71 -37.65
CA THR A 618 -79.90 -55.86 -37.57
C THR A 618 -79.76 -56.68 -38.87
N VAL A 619 -79.11 -57.83 -38.80
CA VAL A 619 -79.46 -59.12 -39.43
C VAL A 619 -78.32 -60.16 -39.19
N ALA A 620 -78.69 -61.19 -38.37
CA ALA A 620 -78.39 -62.60 -38.47
C ALA A 620 -76.99 -63.20 -38.33
N THR A 621 -76.90 -63.94 -37.23
CA THR A 621 -76.71 -65.42 -37.09
C THR A 621 -75.38 -66.01 -37.59
N ASP A 622 -74.73 -66.62 -36.72
CA ASP A 622 -74.43 -68.08 -36.53
C ASP A 622 -73.00 -68.36 -36.18
N THR A 623 -72.83 -69.17 -35.18
CA THR A 623 -71.67 -69.83 -34.59
C THR A 623 -71.00 -70.82 -35.57
N PRO A 624 -69.90 -71.55 -35.22
CA PRO A 624 -69.01 -71.48 -34.05
C PRO A 624 -67.46 -71.79 -34.40
N ASP A 625 -66.76 -71.86 -33.34
CA ASP A 625 -65.57 -72.71 -33.03
C ASP A 625 -64.18 -72.36 -33.48
N ASP A 626 -63.40 -72.42 -32.49
CA ASP A 626 -62.07 -73.07 -32.24
C ASP A 626 -60.77 -72.29 -32.32
N ASP A 627 -60.25 -72.33 -31.18
CA ASP A 627 -58.87 -72.80 -30.77
C ASP A 627 -57.67 -71.87 -30.84
N ALA A 628 -57.24 -71.69 -29.66
CA ALA A 628 -55.82 -71.82 -29.19
C ALA A 628 -54.76 -70.80 -29.58
N THR A 629 -54.21 -70.31 -28.55
CA THR A 629 -52.81 -70.20 -28.13
C THR A 629 -52.19 -68.80 -28.03
N THR A 630 -52.07 -68.42 -26.76
CA THR A 630 -50.93 -67.62 -26.21
C THR A 630 -49.58 -68.36 -26.46
N PRO A 631 -48.42 -67.86 -26.28
CA PRO A 631 -48.02 -66.64 -25.51
C PRO A 631 -46.77 -65.93 -26.03
N GLY A 632 -46.31 -64.92 -25.29
CA GLY A 632 -44.93 -64.67 -25.13
C GLY A 632 -44.44 -63.25 -25.41
N LYS A 633 -44.30 -62.47 -24.41
CA LYS A 633 -43.11 -61.90 -23.76
C LYS A 633 -41.99 -61.33 -24.64
N ASP A 634 -41.59 -60.18 -24.12
CA ASP A 634 -40.25 -59.58 -24.00
C ASP A 634 -39.76 -58.75 -25.23
N ASN A 635 -39.67 -57.41 -25.09
CA ASN A 635 -38.49 -56.70 -24.57
C ASN A 635 -38.84 -55.22 -24.40
#